data_8caffb9ae4eb984cdd6eb9c964b75be0
#
_entry.id   8caffb9ae4eb984cdd6eb9c964b75be0
#
_cell.length_a   1.000
_cell.length_b   1.000
_cell.length_c   1.000
_cell.angle_alpha   90.00
_cell.angle_beta   90.00
_cell.angle_gamma   90.00
#
_symmetry.space_group_name_H-M   'P 1'
#
loop_
_entity.id
_entity.type
_entity.pdbx_description
1 polymer ?
#
loop_
_entity_poly.entity_id
_entity_poly.type
_entity_poly.pdbx_seq_one_letter_code
_entity_poly.pdbx_strand_id
1 'polypeptide(L)'
;MRSITKLDLQYAHRFYGFKGEAQYLHGHTGVLTIEVEDTVEPGVNMVFPCNEIQKTAWDVLKNFDHALILREDDPLLPAILKVYEEQGIKDGAPTNKMKGPAFQTELATAYPDCRLVVTKETMTVEGMIKIVYELLKDKLNIAKLTFTSGVNAASQEYKPEGTLDRCPLCGIALNEKGVCPKGGYKKQ
;
A
#
# COMPACT_ATOMS: atom_id res chain seq x y z
N MET A 1 3.65 22.05 0.50
CA MET A 1 3.52 21.61 1.93
C MET A 1 3.02 20.18 1.92
N ARG A 2 3.19 19.40 2.99
CA ARG A 2 2.78 17.98 3.01
C ARG A 2 1.90 17.68 4.19
N SER A 3 0.88 16.86 3.96
CA SER A 3 0.09 16.19 5.00
C SER A 3 0.64 14.78 5.19
N ILE A 4 0.78 14.35 6.44
CA ILE A 4 1.37 13.06 6.80
C ILE A 4 0.39 12.29 7.67
N THR A 5 0.10 11.05 7.29
CA THR A 5 -0.71 10.13 8.10
C THR A 5 0.01 8.80 8.30
N LYS A 6 -0.37 8.08 9.36
CA LYS A 6 0.16 6.75 9.68
C LYS A 6 -0.98 5.76 9.83
N LEU A 7 -0.74 4.54 9.39
CA LEU A 7 -1.66 3.42 9.50
C LEU A 7 -0.89 2.18 9.95
N ASP A 8 -1.42 1.49 10.94
CA ASP A 8 -0.87 0.24 11.43
C ASP A 8 -1.55 -0.93 10.72
N LEU A 9 -0.77 -1.95 10.36
CA LEU A 9 -1.23 -3.16 9.70
C LEU A 9 -0.69 -4.38 10.46
N GLN A 10 -1.57 -5.32 10.78
CA GLN A 10 -1.20 -6.62 11.33
C GLN A 10 -1.28 -7.62 10.19
N TYR A 11 -0.20 -8.32 9.88
CA TYR A 11 -0.21 -9.29 8.79
C TYR A 11 0.74 -10.46 9.06
N ALA A 12 0.50 -11.57 8.37
CA ALA A 12 1.38 -12.72 8.37
C ALA A 12 1.83 -13.03 6.95
N HIS A 13 3.05 -13.53 6.81
CA HIS A 13 3.60 -13.94 5.54
C HIS A 13 4.71 -14.98 5.70
N ARG A 14 5.28 -15.41 4.59
CA ARG A 14 6.57 -16.10 4.51
C ARG A 14 7.26 -15.80 3.19
N PHE A 15 8.57 -16.01 3.16
CA PHE A 15 9.35 -15.86 1.93
C PHE A 15 9.64 -17.26 1.35
N TYR A 16 8.70 -17.75 0.52
CA TYR A 16 8.88 -19.05 -0.13
C TYR A 16 10.14 -19.07 -1.01
N GLY A 17 10.98 -20.10 -0.82
CA GLY A 17 12.26 -20.25 -1.51
C GLY A 17 13.43 -19.48 -0.90
N PHE A 18 13.21 -18.68 0.14
CA PHE A 18 14.28 -17.99 0.87
C PHE A 18 15.03 -18.97 1.81
N LYS A 19 16.33 -18.76 1.95
CA LYS A 19 17.17 -19.54 2.90
C LYS A 19 17.36 -18.74 4.18
N GLY A 20 16.53 -18.98 5.18
CA GLY A 20 16.59 -18.31 6.47
C GLY A 20 15.26 -18.41 7.21
N GLU A 21 15.17 -17.81 8.40
CA GLU A 21 13.98 -17.90 9.25
C GLU A 21 12.71 -17.33 8.60
N ALA A 22 12.85 -16.35 7.72
CA ALA A 22 11.72 -15.76 6.99
C ALA A 22 11.02 -16.73 6.02
N GLN A 23 11.57 -17.93 5.77
CA GLN A 23 10.87 -18.99 5.03
C GLN A 23 9.67 -19.58 5.79
N TYR A 24 9.65 -19.45 7.11
CA TYR A 24 8.55 -19.93 7.95
C TYR A 24 7.45 -18.88 8.03
N LEU A 25 6.22 -19.33 8.27
CA LEU A 25 5.11 -18.42 8.55
C LEU A 25 5.41 -17.62 9.80
N HIS A 26 5.33 -16.31 9.69
CA HIS A 26 5.52 -15.37 10.78
C HIS A 26 4.66 -14.12 10.57
N GLY A 27 4.48 -13.34 11.63
CA GLY A 27 3.67 -12.15 11.61
C GLY A 27 4.43 -10.88 11.96
N HIS A 28 3.91 -9.77 11.50
CA HIS A 28 4.44 -8.44 11.77
C HIS A 28 3.35 -7.44 12.13
N THR A 29 3.75 -6.45 12.92
CA THR A 29 3.08 -5.15 12.97
C THR A 29 3.81 -4.22 12.02
N GLY A 30 3.16 -3.86 10.92
CA GLY A 30 3.68 -2.91 9.96
C GLY A 30 3.12 -1.51 10.21
N VAL A 31 3.92 -0.49 10.01
CA VAL A 31 3.50 0.92 10.05
C VAL A 31 3.72 1.54 8.68
N LEU A 32 2.64 1.92 8.02
CA LEU A 32 2.68 2.68 6.78
C LEU A 32 2.55 4.17 7.09
N THR A 33 3.51 4.96 6.63
CA THR A 33 3.45 6.42 6.64
C THR A 33 3.23 6.91 5.22
N ILE A 34 2.20 7.72 5.01
CA ILE A 34 1.82 8.30 3.73
C ILE A 34 2.01 9.81 3.81
N GLU A 35 2.86 10.35 2.94
CA GLU A 35 3.03 11.78 2.74
C GLU A 35 2.34 12.18 1.44
N VAL A 36 1.34 13.03 1.56
CA VAL A 36 0.61 13.60 0.42
C VAL A 36 1.04 15.06 0.24
N GLU A 37 1.33 15.45 -0.97
CA GLU A 37 1.67 16.82 -1.31
C GLU A 37 0.57 17.47 -2.14
N ASP A 38 0.14 18.65 -1.71
CA ASP A 38 -0.83 19.44 -2.44
C ASP A 38 -0.62 20.94 -2.19
N THR A 39 -1.38 21.75 -2.91
CA THR A 39 -1.44 23.19 -2.68
C THR A 39 -2.23 23.49 -1.41
N VAL A 40 -1.78 24.47 -0.63
CA VAL A 40 -2.53 24.93 0.54
C VAL A 40 -3.78 25.65 0.07
N GLU A 41 -4.96 25.23 0.56
CA GLU A 41 -6.22 25.89 0.24
C GLU A 41 -6.28 27.27 0.90
N PRO A 42 -6.45 28.35 0.12
CA PRO A 42 -6.54 29.70 0.67
C PRO A 42 -7.70 29.84 1.66
N GLY A 43 -7.41 30.41 2.83
CA GLY A 43 -8.41 30.65 3.88
C GLY A 43 -8.54 29.50 4.91
N VAL A 44 -8.23 28.27 4.55
CA VAL A 44 -8.24 27.11 5.46
C VAL A 44 -6.86 26.77 5.97
N ASN A 45 -5.81 27.16 5.26
CA ASN A 45 -4.40 26.84 5.52
C ASN A 45 -4.13 25.32 5.65
N MET A 46 -4.86 24.51 4.89
CA MET A 46 -4.75 23.06 4.88
C MET A 46 -4.24 22.59 3.51
N VAL A 47 -3.35 21.60 3.51
CA VAL A 47 -2.87 20.95 2.28
C VAL A 47 -3.89 19.92 1.82
N PHE A 48 -4.19 18.98 2.70
CA PHE A 48 -5.17 17.92 2.51
C PHE A 48 -5.60 17.40 3.89
N PRO A 49 -6.89 17.16 4.15
CA PRO A 49 -7.34 16.65 5.44
C PRO A 49 -6.75 15.27 5.75
N CYS A 50 -6.04 15.14 6.87
CA CYS A 50 -5.40 13.87 7.26
C CYS A 50 -6.39 12.72 7.43
N ASN A 51 -7.61 13.00 7.88
CA ASN A 51 -8.69 12.02 7.99
C ASN A 51 -9.13 11.48 6.61
N GLU A 52 -9.14 12.30 5.58
CA GLU A 52 -9.47 11.87 4.21
C GLU A 52 -8.34 11.01 3.61
N ILE A 53 -7.07 11.35 3.88
CA ILE A 53 -5.94 10.49 3.51
C ILE A 53 -6.09 9.13 4.19
N GLN A 54 -6.35 9.14 5.50
CA GLN A 54 -6.50 7.94 6.30
C GLN A 54 -7.67 7.07 5.80
N LYS A 55 -8.82 7.66 5.55
CA LYS A 55 -10.00 6.96 5.03
C LYS A 55 -9.72 6.36 3.66
N THR A 56 -9.18 7.15 2.73
CA THR A 56 -8.86 6.70 1.36
C THR A 56 -7.85 5.56 1.37
N ALA A 57 -6.82 5.66 2.21
CA ALA A 57 -5.83 4.61 2.35
C ALA A 57 -6.43 3.36 3.01
N TRP A 58 -7.24 3.53 4.06
CA TRP A 58 -7.84 2.41 4.78
C TRP A 58 -8.83 1.60 3.93
N ASP A 59 -9.57 2.25 3.03
CA ASP A 59 -10.48 1.55 2.11
C ASP A 59 -9.79 0.46 1.27
N VAL A 60 -8.49 0.60 1.07
CA VAL A 60 -7.65 -0.37 0.38
C VAL A 60 -6.91 -1.27 1.37
N LEU A 61 -6.24 -0.66 2.35
CA LEU A 61 -5.30 -1.32 3.25
C LEU A 61 -5.97 -2.25 4.27
N LYS A 62 -7.25 -2.06 4.57
CA LYS A 62 -8.04 -2.97 5.40
C LYS A 62 -8.03 -4.42 4.91
N ASN A 63 -7.75 -4.65 3.61
CA ASN A 63 -7.63 -6.00 3.06
C ASN A 63 -6.29 -6.67 3.38
N PHE A 64 -5.29 -5.89 3.75
CA PHE A 64 -3.98 -6.39 4.23
C PHE A 64 -3.97 -6.55 5.75
N ASP A 65 -4.83 -5.82 6.45
CA ASP A 65 -4.88 -5.88 7.90
C ASP A 65 -5.47 -7.22 8.36
N HIS A 66 -4.78 -7.89 9.30
CA HIS A 66 -5.09 -9.24 9.76
C HIS A 66 -5.13 -10.28 8.62
N ALA A 67 -4.34 -10.07 7.57
CA ALA A 67 -4.29 -10.95 6.41
C ALA A 67 -3.07 -11.86 6.41
N LEU A 68 -3.24 -13.04 5.82
CA LEU A 68 -2.15 -13.89 5.37
C LEU A 68 -1.76 -13.46 3.95
N ILE A 69 -0.49 -13.18 3.73
CA ILE A 69 0.04 -12.75 2.43
C ILE A 69 0.96 -13.85 1.89
N LEU A 70 0.61 -14.42 0.74
CA LEU A 70 1.38 -15.48 0.09
C LEU A 70 1.67 -15.12 -1.35
N ARG A 71 2.81 -15.59 -1.85
CA ARG A 71 3.13 -15.52 -3.27
C ARG A 71 2.30 -16.55 -4.05
N GLU A 72 1.93 -16.23 -5.31
CA GLU A 72 1.04 -17.06 -6.14
C GLU A 72 1.56 -18.48 -6.39
N ASP A 73 2.87 -18.70 -6.37
CA ASP A 73 3.52 -20.00 -6.55
C ASP A 73 3.86 -20.69 -5.20
N ASP A 74 3.43 -20.14 -4.08
CA ASP A 74 3.66 -20.75 -2.77
C ASP A 74 2.86 -22.05 -2.64
N PRO A 75 3.50 -23.19 -2.36
CA PRO A 75 2.81 -24.48 -2.23
C PRO A 75 1.80 -24.54 -1.07
N LEU A 76 1.84 -23.60 -0.13
CA LEU A 76 0.79 -23.47 0.90
C LEU A 76 -0.51 -22.88 0.33
N LEU A 77 -0.44 -22.08 -0.73
CA LEU A 77 -1.60 -21.36 -1.25
C LEU A 77 -2.75 -22.30 -1.64
N PRO A 78 -2.55 -23.37 -2.44
CA PRO A 78 -3.66 -24.27 -2.78
C PRO A 78 -4.28 -24.95 -1.55
N ALA A 79 -3.48 -25.30 -0.55
CA ALA A 79 -3.98 -25.90 0.68
C ALA A 79 -4.83 -24.93 1.51
N ILE A 80 -4.39 -23.67 1.63
CA ILE A 80 -5.12 -22.61 2.33
C ILE A 80 -6.43 -22.31 1.61
N LEU A 81 -6.42 -22.13 0.29
CA LEU A 81 -7.62 -21.89 -0.51
C LEU A 81 -8.63 -23.00 -0.36
N LYS A 82 -8.18 -24.26 -0.40
CA LYS A 82 -9.05 -25.43 -0.21
C LYS A 82 -9.71 -25.43 1.17
N VAL A 83 -8.95 -25.14 2.23
CA VAL A 83 -9.50 -25.07 3.60
C VAL A 83 -10.54 -23.95 3.70
N TYR A 84 -10.28 -22.78 3.15
CA TYR A 84 -11.22 -21.67 3.17
C TYR A 84 -12.48 -21.96 2.35
N GLU A 85 -12.34 -22.62 1.20
CA GLU A 85 -13.48 -23.05 0.39
C GLU A 85 -14.37 -24.08 1.12
N GLU A 86 -13.76 -25.09 1.74
CA GLU A 86 -14.47 -26.14 2.49
C GLU A 86 -15.15 -25.61 3.75
N GLN A 87 -14.51 -24.69 4.46
CA GLN A 87 -15.04 -24.15 5.71
C GLN A 87 -15.85 -22.87 5.52
N GLY A 88 -15.70 -22.21 4.38
CA GLY A 88 -16.41 -20.99 4.02
C GLY A 88 -16.33 -19.93 5.11
N ILE A 89 -15.17 -19.33 5.31
CA ILE A 89 -14.94 -18.32 6.35
C ILE A 89 -15.22 -16.94 5.79
N LYS A 90 -16.17 -16.24 6.40
CA LYS A 90 -16.43 -14.84 6.12
C LYS A 90 -16.55 -14.08 7.43
N ASP A 91 -15.67 -13.10 7.65
CA ASP A 91 -15.71 -12.20 8.82
C ASP A 91 -15.92 -12.97 10.16
N GLY A 92 -15.28 -14.15 10.28
CA GLY A 92 -15.41 -15.04 11.43
C GLY A 92 -16.63 -15.95 11.44
N ALA A 93 -17.56 -15.83 10.50
CA ALA A 93 -18.69 -16.72 10.34
C ALA A 93 -18.48 -17.67 9.16
N PRO A 94 -18.73 -18.98 9.28
CA PRO A 94 -18.62 -19.93 8.18
C PRO A 94 -19.63 -19.61 7.08
N THR A 95 -19.16 -19.60 5.83
CA THR A 95 -20.00 -19.51 4.63
C THR A 95 -19.62 -20.64 3.67
N ASN A 96 -20.52 -21.05 2.81
CA ASN A 96 -20.26 -22.13 1.87
C ASN A 96 -19.63 -21.67 0.54
N LYS A 97 -19.24 -20.39 0.43
CA LYS A 97 -18.66 -19.84 -0.81
C LYS A 97 -17.72 -18.69 -0.49
N MET A 98 -16.53 -18.76 -1.04
CA MET A 98 -15.64 -17.61 -1.11
C MET A 98 -16.22 -16.54 -2.03
N LYS A 99 -16.18 -15.30 -1.61
CA LYS A 99 -16.48 -14.16 -2.47
C LYS A 99 -15.30 -13.87 -3.38
N GLY A 100 -15.61 -13.16 -4.46
CA GLY A 100 -14.58 -12.65 -5.37
C GLY A 100 -13.61 -11.67 -4.68
N PRO A 101 -12.51 -11.31 -5.35
CA PRO A 101 -11.51 -10.41 -4.79
C PRO A 101 -12.08 -9.01 -4.54
N ALA A 102 -11.60 -8.36 -3.46
CA ALA A 102 -11.88 -6.96 -3.19
C ALA A 102 -11.16 -6.03 -4.15
N PHE A 103 -9.96 -6.43 -4.56
CA PHE A 103 -9.22 -5.81 -5.65
C PHE A 103 -8.37 -6.86 -6.37
N GLN A 104 -8.12 -6.60 -7.64
CA GLN A 104 -7.18 -7.35 -8.45
C GLN A 104 -6.32 -6.36 -9.22
N THR A 105 -5.01 -6.46 -9.02
CA THR A 105 -4.00 -5.67 -9.74
C THR A 105 -3.03 -6.62 -10.41
N GLU A 106 -2.12 -6.07 -11.21
CA GLU A 106 -1.00 -6.85 -11.76
C GLU A 106 -0.10 -7.44 -10.66
N LEU A 107 -0.04 -6.82 -9.49
CA LEU A 107 0.87 -7.16 -8.40
C LEU A 107 0.22 -8.04 -7.32
N ALA A 108 -1.08 -7.90 -7.10
CA ALA A 108 -1.75 -8.60 -6.01
C ALA A 108 -3.26 -8.77 -6.23
N THR A 109 -3.80 -9.80 -5.58
CA THR A 109 -5.23 -10.06 -5.50
C THR A 109 -5.62 -10.27 -4.03
N ALA A 110 -6.61 -9.55 -3.54
CA ALA A 110 -7.09 -9.68 -2.16
C ALA A 110 -8.44 -10.41 -2.10
N TYR A 111 -8.53 -11.40 -1.22
CA TYR A 111 -9.73 -12.14 -0.88
C TYR A 111 -10.19 -11.76 0.54
N PRO A 112 -11.08 -10.76 0.69
CA PRO A 112 -11.39 -10.18 1.99
C PRO A 112 -12.06 -11.18 2.94
N ASP A 113 -12.91 -12.06 2.40
CA ASP A 113 -13.64 -13.06 3.20
C ASP A 113 -12.69 -14.10 3.86
N CYS A 114 -11.50 -14.30 3.29
CA CYS A 114 -10.48 -15.22 3.79
C CYS A 114 -9.33 -14.50 4.50
N ARG A 115 -9.33 -13.19 4.54
CA ARG A 115 -8.16 -12.42 4.98
C ARG A 115 -6.89 -12.92 4.30
N LEU A 116 -6.95 -13.10 2.99
CA LEU A 116 -5.86 -13.60 2.16
C LEU A 116 -5.51 -12.59 1.07
N VAL A 117 -4.22 -12.33 0.93
CA VAL A 117 -3.67 -11.54 -0.19
C VAL A 117 -2.69 -12.42 -0.94
N VAL A 118 -2.91 -12.58 -2.22
CA VAL A 118 -2.03 -13.33 -3.13
C VAL A 118 -1.22 -12.33 -3.94
N THR A 119 0.11 -12.47 -3.94
CA THR A 119 1.03 -11.55 -4.60
C THR A 119 1.85 -12.27 -5.66
N LYS A 120 2.29 -11.57 -6.71
CA LYS A 120 3.19 -12.13 -7.71
C LYS A 120 4.63 -12.24 -7.22
N GLU A 121 5.06 -11.28 -6.41
CA GLU A 121 6.40 -11.25 -5.85
C GLU A 121 6.37 -11.56 -4.36
N THR A 122 7.53 -11.90 -3.81
CA THR A 122 7.68 -12.07 -2.35
C THR A 122 7.35 -10.76 -1.65
N MET A 123 6.50 -10.84 -0.63
CA MET A 123 6.06 -9.68 0.13
C MET A 123 7.12 -9.25 1.16
N THR A 124 8.14 -8.58 0.67
CA THR A 124 9.10 -7.81 1.47
C THR A 124 8.53 -6.42 1.79
N VAL A 125 9.25 -5.62 2.57
CA VAL A 125 8.89 -4.20 2.79
C VAL A 125 8.81 -3.42 1.47
N GLU A 126 9.72 -3.72 0.54
CA GLU A 126 9.75 -3.12 -0.79
C GLU A 126 8.53 -3.54 -1.62
N GLY A 127 8.17 -4.81 -1.57
CA GLY A 127 6.99 -5.35 -2.24
C GLY A 127 5.70 -4.71 -1.72
N MET A 128 5.57 -4.57 -0.37
CA MET A 128 4.43 -3.90 0.25
C MET A 128 4.29 -2.46 -0.24
N ILE A 129 5.37 -1.69 -0.24
CA ILE A 129 5.35 -0.29 -0.69
C ILE A 129 4.92 -0.17 -2.16
N LYS A 130 5.44 -1.03 -3.04
CA LYS A 130 5.05 -1.03 -4.46
C LYS A 130 3.56 -1.26 -4.64
N ILE A 131 3.02 -2.29 -3.98
CA ILE A 131 1.60 -2.62 -4.07
C ILE A 131 0.74 -1.48 -3.50
N VAL A 132 1.08 -0.97 -2.33
CA VAL A 132 0.37 0.15 -1.71
C VAL A 132 0.38 1.38 -2.62
N TYR A 133 1.53 1.68 -3.22
CA TYR A 133 1.62 2.79 -4.17
C TYR A 133 0.68 2.58 -5.38
N GLU A 134 0.72 1.42 -6.01
CA GLU A 134 -0.15 1.10 -7.15
C GLU A 134 -1.64 1.22 -6.83
N LEU A 135 -2.04 0.87 -5.60
CA LEU A 135 -3.43 0.95 -5.15
C LEU A 135 -3.90 2.37 -4.80
N LEU A 136 -2.98 3.28 -4.50
CA LEU A 136 -3.29 4.62 -4.00
C LEU A 136 -2.91 5.75 -4.96
N LYS A 137 -2.03 5.52 -5.93
CA LYS A 137 -1.48 6.57 -6.82
C LYS A 137 -2.51 7.40 -7.57
N ASP A 138 -3.64 6.78 -7.95
CA ASP A 138 -4.72 7.45 -8.67
C ASP A 138 -5.72 8.15 -7.73
N LYS A 139 -5.59 7.93 -6.42
CA LYS A 139 -6.48 8.47 -5.39
C LYS A 139 -5.83 9.58 -4.58
N LEU A 140 -4.52 9.52 -4.39
CA LEU A 140 -3.75 10.45 -3.56
C LEU A 140 -2.49 10.91 -4.32
N ASN A 141 -2.19 12.20 -4.23
CA ASN A 141 -0.95 12.74 -4.76
C ASN A 141 0.22 12.42 -3.79
N ILE A 142 0.70 11.19 -3.86
CA ILE A 142 1.70 10.64 -2.94
C ILE A 142 3.06 11.24 -3.22
N ALA A 143 3.61 11.96 -2.25
CA ALA A 143 4.98 12.48 -2.30
C ALA A 143 6.00 11.48 -1.77
N LYS A 144 5.61 10.69 -0.76
CA LYS A 144 6.47 9.66 -0.18
C LYS A 144 5.62 8.61 0.54
N LEU A 145 6.05 7.36 0.47
CA LEU A 145 5.61 6.27 1.33
C LEU A 145 6.79 5.76 2.15
N THR A 146 6.53 5.44 3.40
CA THR A 146 7.49 4.72 4.25
C THR A 146 6.78 3.55 4.88
N PHE A 147 7.33 2.35 4.77
CA PHE A 147 6.82 1.18 5.44
C PHE A 147 7.87 0.61 6.38
N THR A 148 7.49 0.45 7.63
CA THR A 148 8.33 -0.14 8.68
C THR A 148 7.67 -1.43 9.15
N SER A 149 8.41 -2.54 9.13
CA SER A 149 7.93 -3.84 9.57
C SER A 149 8.59 -4.24 10.88
N GLY A 150 7.81 -4.24 11.99
CA GLY A 150 8.28 -4.59 13.33
C GLY A 150 9.07 -3.49 14.06
N VAL A 151 9.38 -3.73 15.33
CA VAL A 151 9.99 -2.74 16.24
C VAL A 151 11.48 -2.50 15.94
N ASN A 152 12.18 -3.52 15.41
CA ASN A 152 13.60 -3.46 15.06
C ASN A 152 13.87 -3.78 13.58
N ALA A 153 12.87 -3.58 12.75
CA ALA A 153 12.88 -4.09 11.40
C ALA A 153 13.20 -3.04 10.36
N ALA A 154 13.40 -3.53 9.13
CA ALA A 154 13.68 -2.73 7.98
C ALA A 154 12.59 -1.68 7.74
N SER A 155 13.01 -0.45 7.51
CA SER A 155 12.16 0.61 6.98
C SER A 155 12.61 0.91 5.56
N GLN A 156 11.65 0.98 4.64
CA GLN A 156 11.89 1.38 3.26
C GLN A 156 11.10 2.63 2.93
N GLU A 157 11.73 3.52 2.19
CA GLU A 157 11.10 4.71 1.65
C GLU A 157 10.91 4.55 0.14
N TYR A 158 9.75 4.91 -0.33
CA TYR A 158 9.43 4.99 -1.75
C TYR A 158 9.02 6.41 -2.11
N LYS A 159 9.75 6.99 -3.04
CA LYS A 159 9.38 8.25 -3.68
C LYS A 159 9.02 7.90 -5.13
N PRO A 160 7.82 8.19 -5.60
CA PRO A 160 7.48 7.95 -6.99
C PRO A 160 8.49 8.63 -7.92
N GLU A 161 9.03 7.89 -8.89
CA GLU A 161 9.83 8.50 -9.95
C GLU A 161 8.93 9.47 -10.70
N GLY A 162 9.39 10.73 -10.78
CA GLY A 162 8.60 11.78 -11.41
C GLY A 162 7.44 12.29 -10.53
N THR A 163 7.61 12.41 -9.21
CA THR A 163 6.94 13.52 -8.52
C THR A 163 7.38 14.75 -9.30
N LEU A 164 6.55 15.10 -10.29
CA LEU A 164 6.80 16.21 -11.17
C LEU A 164 7.08 17.37 -10.26
N ASP A 165 8.34 17.87 -10.30
CA ASP A 165 8.66 19.09 -9.59
C ASP A 165 7.55 20.07 -9.89
N ARG A 166 6.80 20.43 -8.87
CA ARG A 166 5.68 21.36 -9.07
C ARG A 166 6.21 22.77 -8.97
N CYS A 167 5.63 23.62 -9.79
CA CYS A 167 5.91 25.04 -9.74
C CYS A 167 5.53 25.59 -8.35
N PRO A 168 6.46 26.17 -7.58
CA PRO A 168 6.15 26.70 -6.25
C PRO A 168 5.19 27.90 -6.27
N LEU A 169 4.97 28.49 -7.45
CA LEU A 169 4.08 29.64 -7.61
C LEU A 169 2.62 29.28 -7.91
N CYS A 170 2.38 28.13 -8.56
CA CYS A 170 1.03 27.76 -9.00
C CYS A 170 0.67 26.28 -8.82
N GLY A 171 1.56 25.46 -8.22
CA GLY A 171 1.32 24.04 -7.95
C GLY A 171 1.29 23.12 -9.18
N ILE A 172 1.33 23.66 -10.41
CA ILE A 172 1.29 22.86 -11.63
C ILE A 172 2.63 22.10 -11.81
N ALA A 173 2.52 20.87 -12.29
CA ALA A 173 3.68 20.07 -12.63
C ALA A 173 4.60 20.80 -13.61
N LEU A 174 5.89 20.83 -13.33
CA LEU A 174 6.92 21.31 -14.24
C LEU A 174 7.05 20.31 -15.40
N ASN A 175 7.38 20.79 -16.59
CA ASN A 175 7.68 19.91 -17.71
C ASN A 175 9.06 19.23 -17.50
N GLU A 176 9.42 18.32 -18.40
CA GLU A 176 10.69 17.57 -18.36
C GLU A 176 11.93 18.47 -18.29
N LYS A 177 11.81 19.74 -18.66
CA LYS A 177 12.89 20.74 -18.56
C LYS A 177 12.86 21.54 -17.26
N GLY A 178 11.98 21.17 -16.31
CA GLY A 178 11.80 21.86 -15.03
C GLY A 178 11.15 23.25 -15.18
N VAL A 179 10.40 23.49 -16.26
CA VAL A 179 9.75 24.79 -16.54
C VAL A 179 8.26 24.69 -16.31
N CYS A 180 7.70 25.69 -15.62
CA CYS A 180 6.25 25.79 -15.41
C CYS A 180 5.52 26.11 -16.73
N PRO A 181 4.49 25.29 -17.14
CA PRO A 181 3.73 25.53 -18.35
C PRO A 181 2.99 26.87 -18.39
N LYS A 182 2.67 27.45 -17.23
CA LYS A 182 2.10 28.79 -17.11
C LYS A 182 3.13 29.92 -17.18
N GLY A 183 4.42 29.60 -17.29
CA GLY A 183 5.50 30.57 -17.26
C GLY A 183 5.83 31.07 -15.84
N GLY A 184 6.95 31.77 -15.71
CA GLY A 184 7.35 32.44 -14.46
C GLY A 184 8.24 31.64 -13.52
N TYR A 185 8.38 30.32 -13.68
CA TYR A 185 9.30 29.52 -12.88
C TYR A 185 10.07 28.51 -13.73
N LYS A 186 11.38 28.45 -13.49
CA LYS A 186 12.29 27.41 -14.00
C LYS A 186 13.13 26.91 -12.81
N LYS A 187 13.18 25.59 -12.64
CA LYS A 187 14.05 24.95 -11.64
C LYS A 187 15.51 25.25 -12.00
N GLN A 188 16.27 25.75 -11.05
CA GLN A 188 17.72 25.98 -11.19
C GLN A 188 18.50 24.68 -11.06
#